data_fee353e97594c0c59b1aef0fb9d352fa
#
_entry.id   fee353e97594c0c59b1aef0fb9d352fa
#
_cell.length_a   1.000
_cell.length_b   1.000
_cell.length_c   1.000
_cell.angle_alpha   90.00
_cell.angle_beta   90.00
_cell.angle_gamma   90.00
#
_symmetry.space_group_name_H-M   'P 1'
#
loop_
_entity.id
_entity.type
_entity.pdbx_description
1 polymer ?
#
loop_
_entity_poly.entity_id
_entity_poly.type
_entity_poly.pdbx_seq_one_letter_code
_entity_poly.pdbx_strand_id
1 'polypeptide(L)'
;MKKRLSLSLLFPALLFLAACGPKATSQSDVDTPEYHYRAGMRYLDSEDFQSAIRSFQRAVDLDKKFALGWGGLGLSHGLMGDLKTGRKHMDKAIGEGKKNPEVRVLAGRLWIAHKADNKRWLKRAIDEFDTALKLERDNEAAVFWKGMAYMQNYDFSLAEAEFRTLVERKGEYAGRADDMWALSQKIVRAQPGTTAGKRIALKSKISRADMTVLFIEELKLTELFQRFMPQSPSAGFQPPGQAMNQSAPRTPGDVSGNWAEGWITEAMKLGVVEADPDGFFYPAESVTRAGYARAVARILTMVTRDQSLETRYFGENPSRFSDVSSSHFAYPAMALCSERGIMKADLVTGGFQPTGNVGGADALLIIRSVQNSLRVTF
;
A
#
# COMPACT_ATOMS: atom_id res chain seq x y z
N MET A 1 6.50 -82.61 49.90
CA MET A 1 5.23 -82.05 49.49
C MET A 1 5.38 -80.53 49.32
N LYS A 2 5.56 -80.01 48.09
CA LYS A 2 5.67 -78.61 47.82
C LYS A 2 4.52 -78.22 46.91
N LYS A 3 3.54 -77.42 47.48
CA LYS A 3 2.45 -76.90 46.75
C LYS A 3 2.91 -75.71 45.87
N ARG A 4 2.67 -75.79 44.58
CA ARG A 4 2.88 -74.68 43.63
C ARG A 4 1.61 -73.80 43.59
N LEU A 5 1.74 -72.52 43.97
CA LEU A 5 0.74 -71.50 43.80
C LEU A 5 0.82 -70.99 42.39
N SER A 6 -0.26 -71.12 41.61
CA SER A 6 -0.40 -70.51 40.29
C SER A 6 -0.92 -69.08 40.46
N LEU A 7 -0.12 -68.10 40.09
CA LEU A 7 -0.47 -66.67 40.09
C LEU A 7 -1.12 -66.32 38.74
N SER A 8 -2.42 -66.14 38.75
CA SER A 8 -3.19 -65.68 37.58
C SER A 8 -2.96 -64.18 37.37
N LEU A 9 -2.27 -63.77 36.33
CA LEU A 9 -2.16 -62.38 35.90
C LEU A 9 -3.49 -61.95 35.26
N LEU A 10 -4.29 -61.12 35.95
CA LEU A 10 -5.36 -60.33 35.36
C LEU A 10 -4.77 -59.15 34.64
N PHE A 11 -4.88 -59.13 33.31
CA PHE A 11 -4.54 -58.00 32.45
C PHE A 11 -5.75 -57.03 32.43
N PRO A 12 -5.64 -55.78 32.91
CA PRO A 12 -6.74 -54.85 32.76
C PRO A 12 -6.77 -54.36 31.31
N ALA A 13 -7.82 -54.70 30.57
CA ALA A 13 -8.13 -54.12 29.27
C ALA A 13 -8.42 -52.60 29.45
N LEU A 14 -7.42 -51.79 29.07
CA LEU A 14 -7.58 -50.35 29.02
C LEU A 14 -8.50 -49.99 27.83
N LEU A 15 -9.79 -49.77 28.10
CA LEU A 15 -10.70 -49.17 27.12
C LEU A 15 -10.24 -47.73 26.83
N PHE A 16 -9.65 -47.53 25.66
CA PHE A 16 -9.50 -46.22 25.06
C PHE A 16 -10.89 -45.68 24.70
N LEU A 17 -11.53 -44.97 25.62
CA LEU A 17 -12.62 -44.08 25.30
C LEU A 17 -12.07 -42.97 24.41
N ALA A 18 -12.31 -43.07 23.11
CA ALA A 18 -12.14 -41.96 22.17
C ALA A 18 -13.06 -40.83 22.67
N ALA A 19 -12.50 -39.87 23.38
CA ALA A 19 -13.17 -38.68 23.83
C ALA A 19 -13.47 -37.82 22.59
N CYS A 20 -14.62 -38.07 21.95
CA CYS A 20 -15.29 -37.03 21.17
C CYS A 20 -15.69 -35.96 22.20
N GLY A 21 -14.95 -34.86 22.26
CA GLY A 21 -15.33 -33.71 23.09
C GLY A 21 -16.78 -33.30 22.76
N PRO A 22 -17.53 -32.78 23.74
CA PRO A 22 -18.92 -32.41 23.53
C PRO A 22 -19.02 -31.43 22.39
N LYS A 23 -19.93 -31.68 21.42
CA LYS A 23 -20.29 -30.71 20.40
C LYS A 23 -20.81 -29.47 21.09
N ALA A 24 -20.28 -28.29 20.73
CA ALA A 24 -20.87 -27.05 21.19
C ALA A 24 -22.31 -26.99 20.69
N THR A 25 -23.25 -26.75 21.62
CA THR A 25 -24.67 -26.59 21.29
C THR A 25 -24.93 -25.11 20.98
N SER A 26 -25.83 -24.86 20.02
CA SER A 26 -26.33 -23.52 19.73
C SER A 26 -27.01 -22.94 20.97
N GLN A 27 -26.73 -21.69 21.32
CA GLN A 27 -27.28 -20.99 22.45
C GLN A 27 -28.52 -20.15 22.10
N SER A 28 -28.78 -19.94 20.79
CA SER A 28 -29.94 -19.20 20.26
C SER A 28 -30.12 -19.52 18.79
N ASP A 29 -31.25 -19.11 18.23
CA ASP A 29 -31.55 -19.30 16.77
C ASP A 29 -30.55 -18.61 15.84
N VAL A 30 -29.85 -17.58 16.32
CA VAL A 30 -28.81 -16.86 15.55
C VAL A 30 -27.39 -17.40 15.77
N ASP A 31 -27.20 -18.35 16.71
CA ASP A 31 -25.89 -18.95 17.00
C ASP A 31 -25.59 -20.07 15.99
N THR A 32 -25.39 -19.70 14.72
CA THR A 32 -25.12 -20.61 13.61
C THR A 32 -23.69 -20.44 13.08
N PRO A 33 -23.09 -21.48 12.46
CA PRO A 33 -21.78 -21.38 11.83
C PRO A 33 -21.70 -20.23 10.83
N GLU A 34 -22.73 -20.01 10.03
CA GLU A 34 -22.81 -18.96 9.01
C GLU A 34 -22.84 -17.56 9.62
N TYR A 35 -23.58 -17.38 10.73
CA TYR A 35 -23.60 -16.11 11.45
C TYR A 35 -22.20 -15.75 11.97
N HIS A 36 -21.53 -16.70 12.61
CA HIS A 36 -20.18 -16.48 13.15
C HIS A 36 -19.14 -16.31 12.04
N TYR A 37 -19.30 -16.99 10.91
CA TYR A 37 -18.47 -16.76 9.74
C TYR A 37 -18.59 -15.32 9.23
N ARG A 38 -19.82 -14.82 9.02
CA ARG A 38 -20.05 -13.45 8.58
C ARG A 38 -19.52 -12.42 9.59
N ALA A 39 -19.69 -12.68 10.89
CA ALA A 39 -19.11 -11.83 11.94
C ALA A 39 -17.58 -11.83 11.85
N GLY A 40 -16.97 -13.01 11.70
CA GLY A 40 -15.51 -13.14 11.53
C GLY A 40 -14.99 -12.40 10.30
N MET A 41 -15.72 -12.45 9.17
CA MET A 41 -15.33 -11.69 7.96
C MET A 41 -15.37 -10.18 8.19
N ARG A 42 -16.38 -9.64 8.88
CA ARG A 42 -16.42 -8.21 9.24
C ARG A 42 -15.24 -7.80 10.14
N TYR A 43 -14.86 -8.65 11.11
CA TYR A 43 -13.67 -8.41 11.92
C TYR A 43 -12.38 -8.46 11.11
N LEU A 44 -12.27 -9.34 10.11
CA LEU A 44 -11.14 -9.34 9.17
C LEU A 44 -11.06 -8.05 8.36
N ASP A 45 -12.21 -7.53 7.90
CA ASP A 45 -12.26 -6.28 7.13
C ASP A 45 -11.88 -5.06 7.98
N SER A 46 -12.08 -5.13 9.31
CA SER A 46 -11.63 -4.11 10.28
C SER A 46 -10.24 -4.38 10.89
N GLU A 47 -9.53 -5.40 10.40
CA GLU A 47 -8.22 -5.84 10.89
C GLU A 47 -8.20 -6.27 12.36
N ASP A 48 -9.36 -6.54 12.98
CA ASP A 48 -9.48 -7.15 14.32
C ASP A 48 -9.34 -8.68 14.21
N PHE A 49 -8.12 -9.13 13.96
CA PHE A 49 -7.83 -10.55 13.72
C PHE A 49 -8.15 -11.44 14.93
N GLN A 50 -8.06 -10.92 16.15
CA GLN A 50 -8.36 -11.69 17.35
C GLN A 50 -9.87 -11.96 17.48
N SER A 51 -10.72 -10.96 17.22
CA SER A 51 -12.17 -11.14 17.20
C SER A 51 -12.61 -12.01 16.03
N ALA A 52 -11.94 -11.89 14.88
CA ALA A 52 -12.16 -12.77 13.73
C ALA A 52 -11.89 -14.24 14.10
N ILE A 53 -10.74 -14.54 14.72
CA ILE A 53 -10.38 -15.90 15.16
C ILE A 53 -11.43 -16.44 16.12
N ARG A 54 -11.86 -15.68 17.13
CA ARG A 54 -12.91 -16.12 18.09
C ARG A 54 -14.21 -16.48 17.37
N SER A 55 -14.62 -15.64 16.42
CA SER A 55 -15.84 -15.87 15.65
C SER A 55 -15.73 -17.11 14.76
N PHE A 56 -14.65 -17.27 14.01
CA PHE A 56 -14.44 -18.47 13.19
C PHE A 56 -14.27 -19.73 14.05
N GLN A 57 -13.64 -19.62 15.22
CA GLN A 57 -13.54 -20.74 16.16
C GLN A 57 -14.93 -21.17 16.62
N ARG A 58 -15.83 -20.24 16.97
CA ARG A 58 -17.22 -20.57 17.33
C ARG A 58 -17.93 -21.26 16.17
N ALA A 59 -17.76 -20.78 14.91
CA ALA A 59 -18.34 -21.41 13.73
C ALA A 59 -17.93 -22.90 13.61
N VAL A 60 -16.64 -23.21 13.76
CA VAL A 60 -16.15 -24.60 13.65
C VAL A 60 -16.42 -25.44 14.91
N ASP A 61 -16.69 -24.82 16.04
CA ASP A 61 -17.12 -25.53 17.24
C ASP A 61 -18.57 -25.99 17.12
N LEU A 62 -19.42 -25.19 16.49
CA LEU A 62 -20.81 -25.55 16.16
C LEU A 62 -20.88 -26.62 15.09
N ASP A 63 -20.07 -26.49 14.02
CA ASP A 63 -19.95 -27.51 12.98
C ASP A 63 -18.48 -27.73 12.59
N LYS A 64 -17.93 -28.88 13.00
CA LYS A 64 -16.53 -29.27 12.71
C LYS A 64 -16.25 -29.49 11.22
N LYS A 65 -17.29 -29.61 10.39
CA LYS A 65 -17.18 -29.75 8.91
C LYS A 65 -17.42 -28.43 8.20
N PHE A 66 -17.71 -27.35 8.90
CA PHE A 66 -17.94 -26.03 8.31
C PHE A 66 -16.65 -25.46 7.70
N ALA A 67 -16.44 -25.73 6.43
CA ALA A 67 -15.23 -25.44 5.69
C ALA A 67 -14.84 -23.94 5.73
N LEU A 68 -15.83 -23.04 5.61
CA LEU A 68 -15.60 -21.59 5.63
C LEU A 68 -15.05 -21.11 6.96
N GLY A 69 -15.49 -21.69 8.08
CA GLY A 69 -14.94 -21.38 9.41
C GLY A 69 -13.46 -21.75 9.51
N TRP A 70 -13.07 -22.94 8.99
CA TRP A 70 -11.66 -23.35 8.92
C TRP A 70 -10.85 -22.45 7.99
N GLY A 71 -11.43 -22.03 6.86
CA GLY A 71 -10.80 -21.08 5.92
C GLY A 71 -10.57 -19.71 6.54
N GLY A 72 -11.56 -19.20 7.28
CA GLY A 72 -11.45 -17.95 8.04
C GLY A 72 -10.37 -18.01 9.12
N LEU A 73 -10.29 -19.10 9.90
CA LEU A 73 -9.20 -19.34 10.86
C LEU A 73 -7.84 -19.34 10.14
N GLY A 74 -7.75 -20.06 9.01
CA GLY A 74 -6.52 -20.13 8.23
C GLY A 74 -6.05 -18.77 7.75
N LEU A 75 -6.95 -17.97 7.21
CA LEU A 75 -6.64 -16.62 6.73
C LEU A 75 -6.24 -15.69 7.88
N SER A 76 -6.99 -15.70 9.00
CA SER A 76 -6.71 -14.84 10.16
C SER A 76 -5.33 -15.11 10.76
N HIS A 77 -4.97 -16.38 10.98
CA HIS A 77 -3.63 -16.75 11.46
C HIS A 77 -2.55 -16.32 10.45
N GLY A 78 -2.79 -16.52 9.15
CA GLY A 78 -1.85 -16.10 8.11
C GLY A 78 -1.62 -14.59 8.09
N LEU A 79 -2.67 -13.78 8.24
CA LEU A 79 -2.57 -12.31 8.31
C LEU A 79 -1.84 -11.83 9.57
N MET A 80 -1.90 -12.57 10.66
CA MET A 80 -1.11 -12.33 11.88
C MET A 80 0.35 -12.80 11.77
N GLY A 81 0.75 -13.42 10.66
CA GLY A 81 2.11 -13.94 10.45
C GLY A 81 2.31 -15.39 10.93
N ASP A 82 1.32 -16.04 11.56
CA ASP A 82 1.38 -17.47 11.90
C ASP A 82 1.00 -18.32 10.68
N LEU A 83 1.93 -18.38 9.74
CA LEU A 83 1.73 -19.06 8.47
C LEU A 83 1.59 -20.58 8.62
N LYS A 84 2.20 -21.16 9.64
CA LYS A 84 2.14 -22.60 9.90
C LYS A 84 0.72 -23.02 10.31
N THR A 85 0.16 -22.34 11.30
CA THR A 85 -1.21 -22.57 11.75
C THR A 85 -2.22 -22.19 10.66
N GLY A 86 -1.98 -21.06 9.97
CA GLY A 86 -2.80 -20.61 8.84
C GLY A 86 -2.95 -21.68 7.76
N ARG A 87 -1.85 -22.29 7.31
CA ARG A 87 -1.88 -23.38 6.33
C ARG A 87 -2.61 -24.61 6.84
N LYS A 88 -2.33 -25.05 8.07
CA LYS A 88 -3.00 -26.22 8.66
C LYS A 88 -4.52 -26.09 8.64
N HIS A 89 -5.05 -24.91 9.01
CA HIS A 89 -6.48 -24.66 8.99
C HIS A 89 -7.01 -24.56 7.56
N MET A 90 -6.25 -23.95 6.63
CA MET A 90 -6.65 -23.85 5.24
C MET A 90 -6.68 -25.22 4.55
N ASP A 91 -5.72 -26.11 4.82
CA ASP A 91 -5.71 -27.49 4.30
C ASP A 91 -6.96 -28.25 4.76
N LYS A 92 -7.38 -28.04 6.03
CA LYS A 92 -8.62 -28.60 6.54
C LYS A 92 -9.85 -28.01 5.84
N ALA A 93 -9.89 -26.68 5.65
CA ALA A 93 -10.95 -26.01 4.90
C ALA A 93 -11.11 -26.58 3.49
N ILE A 94 -10.00 -26.74 2.77
CA ILE A 94 -9.97 -27.32 1.42
C ILE A 94 -10.43 -28.78 1.45
N GLY A 95 -10.05 -29.55 2.48
CA GLY A 95 -10.47 -30.94 2.65
C GLY A 95 -12.00 -31.08 2.80
N GLU A 96 -12.61 -30.24 3.64
CA GLU A 96 -14.05 -30.26 3.93
C GLU A 96 -14.87 -29.58 2.80
N GLY A 97 -14.33 -28.51 2.18
CA GLY A 97 -15.01 -27.69 1.17
C GLY A 97 -14.42 -27.78 -0.23
N LYS A 98 -14.12 -28.99 -0.74
CA LYS A 98 -13.44 -29.19 -2.03
C LYS A 98 -14.11 -28.48 -3.22
N LYS A 99 -15.44 -28.39 -3.21
CA LYS A 99 -16.25 -27.76 -4.26
C LYS A 99 -16.81 -26.39 -3.88
N ASN A 100 -16.36 -25.83 -2.77
CA ASN A 100 -16.80 -24.50 -2.34
C ASN A 100 -15.85 -23.43 -2.93
N PRO A 101 -16.33 -22.55 -3.81
CA PRO A 101 -15.50 -21.51 -4.45
C PRO A 101 -14.94 -20.51 -3.42
N GLU A 102 -15.70 -20.19 -2.37
CA GLU A 102 -15.29 -19.23 -1.37
C GLU A 102 -14.11 -19.73 -0.53
N VAL A 103 -14.02 -21.03 -0.26
CA VAL A 103 -12.83 -21.65 0.36
C VAL A 103 -11.59 -21.43 -0.51
N ARG A 104 -11.73 -21.52 -1.85
CA ARG A 104 -10.62 -21.24 -2.77
C ARG A 104 -10.22 -19.78 -2.77
N VAL A 105 -11.21 -18.87 -2.66
CA VAL A 105 -10.92 -17.43 -2.49
C VAL A 105 -10.13 -17.18 -1.22
N LEU A 106 -10.53 -17.77 -0.09
CA LEU A 106 -9.80 -17.64 1.18
C LEU A 106 -8.37 -18.20 1.07
N ALA A 107 -8.17 -19.32 0.36
CA ALA A 107 -6.87 -19.91 0.12
C ALA A 107 -5.97 -18.99 -0.75
N GLY A 108 -6.51 -18.37 -1.80
CA GLY A 108 -5.81 -17.38 -2.60
C GLY A 108 -5.40 -16.14 -1.78
N ARG A 109 -6.28 -15.64 -0.92
CA ARG A 109 -5.99 -14.54 0.01
C ARG A 109 -4.86 -14.91 0.98
N LEU A 110 -4.83 -16.15 1.49
CA LEU A 110 -3.74 -16.63 2.34
C LEU A 110 -2.40 -16.61 1.60
N TRP A 111 -2.36 -16.96 0.29
CA TRP A 111 -1.14 -16.86 -0.50
C TRP A 111 -0.68 -15.41 -0.68
N ILE A 112 -1.58 -14.44 -0.80
CA ILE A 112 -1.22 -13.01 -0.81
C ILE A 112 -0.55 -12.61 0.52
N ALA A 113 -1.08 -13.06 1.66
CA ALA A 113 -0.46 -12.82 2.97
C ALA A 113 0.98 -13.41 3.07
N HIS A 114 1.27 -14.46 2.30
CA HIS A 114 2.58 -15.13 2.22
C HIS A 114 3.57 -14.52 1.22
N LYS A 115 3.28 -13.37 0.62
CA LYS A 115 4.11 -12.79 -0.45
C LYS A 115 5.57 -12.57 -0.06
N ALA A 116 5.85 -12.24 1.20
CA ALA A 116 7.20 -12.01 1.69
C ALA A 116 8.03 -13.30 1.79
N ASP A 117 7.38 -14.43 2.09
CA ASP A 117 8.04 -15.70 2.43
C ASP A 117 8.08 -16.70 1.28
N ASN A 118 7.35 -16.44 0.19
CA ASN A 118 7.20 -17.38 -0.90
C ASN A 118 7.24 -16.72 -2.28
N LYS A 119 8.34 -16.88 -2.99
CA LYS A 119 8.52 -16.34 -4.35
C LYS A 119 7.46 -16.79 -5.37
N ARG A 120 6.74 -17.89 -5.10
CA ARG A 120 5.67 -18.41 -5.98
C ARG A 120 4.27 -18.01 -5.50
N TRP A 121 4.18 -17.09 -4.55
CA TRP A 121 2.91 -16.71 -3.94
C TRP A 121 1.86 -16.27 -4.97
N LEU A 122 2.24 -15.42 -5.93
CA LEU A 122 1.32 -14.93 -6.97
C LEU A 122 0.73 -16.08 -7.77
N LYS A 123 1.59 -16.96 -8.32
CA LYS A 123 1.12 -18.11 -9.09
C LYS A 123 0.13 -18.95 -8.29
N ARG A 124 0.45 -19.24 -7.03
CA ARG A 124 -0.44 -20.03 -6.17
C ARG A 124 -1.75 -19.33 -5.86
N ALA A 125 -1.72 -18.01 -5.60
CA ALA A 125 -2.93 -17.23 -5.39
C ALA A 125 -3.83 -17.26 -6.64
N ILE A 126 -3.25 -17.04 -7.82
CA ILE A 126 -3.99 -17.08 -9.10
C ILE A 126 -4.55 -18.48 -9.36
N ASP A 127 -3.80 -19.55 -9.14
CA ASP A 127 -4.26 -20.93 -9.29
C ASP A 127 -5.51 -21.21 -8.41
N GLU A 128 -5.56 -20.67 -7.18
CA GLU A 128 -6.73 -20.80 -6.29
C GLU A 128 -7.93 -19.97 -6.77
N PHE A 129 -7.73 -18.72 -7.20
CA PHE A 129 -8.80 -17.89 -7.76
C PHE A 129 -9.36 -18.47 -9.06
N ASP A 130 -8.50 -18.96 -9.94
CA ASP A 130 -8.93 -19.64 -11.17
C ASP A 130 -9.69 -20.93 -10.86
N THR A 131 -9.35 -21.63 -9.78
CA THR A 131 -10.10 -22.78 -9.29
C THR A 131 -11.49 -22.36 -8.79
N ALA A 132 -11.58 -21.25 -8.04
CA ALA A 132 -12.87 -20.68 -7.63
C ALA A 132 -13.74 -20.34 -8.86
N LEU A 133 -13.17 -19.70 -9.88
CA LEU A 133 -13.88 -19.33 -11.11
C LEU A 133 -14.29 -20.54 -11.97
N LYS A 134 -13.58 -21.67 -11.89
CA LYS A 134 -14.02 -22.93 -12.51
C LYS A 134 -15.21 -23.56 -11.78
N LEU A 135 -15.28 -23.38 -10.46
CA LEU A 135 -16.42 -23.86 -9.65
C LEU A 135 -17.65 -22.96 -9.80
N GLU A 136 -17.43 -21.67 -9.86
CA GLU A 136 -18.46 -20.63 -9.98
C GLU A 136 -17.93 -19.51 -10.89
N ARG A 137 -18.39 -19.51 -12.15
CA ARG A 137 -17.86 -18.63 -13.21
C ARG A 137 -17.99 -17.14 -12.90
N ASP A 138 -19.04 -16.77 -12.19
CA ASP A 138 -19.38 -15.38 -11.89
C ASP A 138 -18.98 -14.96 -10.47
N ASN A 139 -18.09 -15.71 -9.81
CA ASN A 139 -17.63 -15.41 -8.45
C ASN A 139 -16.83 -14.09 -8.42
N GLU A 140 -17.51 -13.02 -8.01
CA GLU A 140 -16.93 -11.66 -7.96
C GLU A 140 -15.78 -11.54 -6.96
N ALA A 141 -15.86 -12.24 -5.83
CA ALA A 141 -14.80 -12.25 -4.84
C ALA A 141 -13.49 -12.81 -5.43
N ALA A 142 -13.57 -13.88 -6.24
CA ALA A 142 -12.39 -14.44 -6.90
C ALA A 142 -11.76 -13.44 -7.88
N VAL A 143 -12.56 -12.74 -8.70
CA VAL A 143 -12.09 -11.72 -9.64
C VAL A 143 -11.46 -10.54 -8.87
N PHE A 144 -12.12 -10.06 -7.82
CA PHE A 144 -11.61 -8.95 -7.01
C PHE A 144 -10.25 -9.26 -6.38
N TRP A 145 -10.15 -10.42 -5.71
CA TRP A 145 -8.90 -10.80 -5.05
C TRP A 145 -7.79 -11.19 -6.03
N LYS A 146 -8.14 -11.62 -7.24
CA LYS A 146 -7.19 -11.79 -8.34
C LYS A 146 -6.61 -10.45 -8.77
N GLY A 147 -7.45 -9.43 -8.94
CA GLY A 147 -7.01 -8.05 -9.17
C GLY A 147 -6.10 -7.52 -8.04
N MET A 148 -6.48 -7.77 -6.78
CA MET A 148 -5.65 -7.40 -5.62
C MET A 148 -4.29 -8.12 -5.60
N ALA A 149 -4.22 -9.40 -6.02
CA ALA A 149 -2.95 -10.11 -6.16
C ALA A 149 -2.05 -9.45 -7.21
N TYR A 150 -2.59 -9.08 -8.36
CA TYR A 150 -1.86 -8.34 -9.38
C TYR A 150 -1.39 -6.96 -8.88
N MET A 151 -2.24 -6.21 -8.16
CA MET A 151 -1.81 -4.94 -7.52
C MET A 151 -0.61 -5.14 -6.61
N GLN A 152 -0.63 -6.18 -5.77
CA GLN A 152 0.45 -6.50 -4.84
C GLN A 152 1.74 -6.98 -5.52
N ASN A 153 1.64 -7.47 -6.76
CA ASN A 153 2.78 -7.86 -7.58
C ASN A 153 3.26 -6.74 -8.53
N TYR A 154 2.60 -5.59 -8.49
CA TYR A 154 2.85 -4.44 -9.37
C TYR A 154 2.51 -4.69 -10.86
N ASP A 155 1.65 -5.66 -11.16
CA ASP A 155 1.08 -5.94 -12.48
C ASP A 155 -0.19 -5.11 -12.70
N PHE A 156 -0.05 -3.79 -12.65
CA PHE A 156 -1.17 -2.84 -12.60
C PHE A 156 -2.13 -2.93 -13.77
N SER A 157 -1.65 -3.24 -14.98
CA SER A 157 -2.52 -3.42 -16.16
C SER A 157 -3.39 -4.67 -16.07
N LEU A 158 -2.87 -5.76 -15.47
CA LEU A 158 -3.67 -6.96 -15.21
C LEU A 158 -4.71 -6.69 -14.11
N ALA A 159 -4.32 -5.99 -13.06
CA ALA A 159 -5.24 -5.58 -12.00
C ALA A 159 -6.37 -4.69 -12.55
N GLU A 160 -6.04 -3.71 -13.39
CA GLU A 160 -7.01 -2.82 -14.05
C GLU A 160 -8.07 -3.63 -14.82
N ALA A 161 -7.65 -4.65 -15.58
CA ALA A 161 -8.55 -5.47 -16.36
C ALA A 161 -9.54 -6.27 -15.48
N GLU A 162 -9.07 -6.84 -14.36
CA GLU A 162 -9.94 -7.57 -13.43
C GLU A 162 -10.97 -6.64 -12.76
N PHE A 163 -10.52 -5.47 -12.26
CA PHE A 163 -11.44 -4.52 -11.61
C PHE A 163 -12.46 -3.93 -12.59
N ARG A 164 -12.05 -3.59 -13.81
CA ARG A 164 -12.98 -3.13 -14.86
C ARG A 164 -14.10 -4.15 -15.08
N THR A 165 -13.78 -5.43 -15.15
CA THR A 165 -14.77 -6.49 -15.33
C THR A 165 -15.85 -6.46 -14.24
N LEU A 166 -15.47 -6.19 -12.98
CA LEU A 166 -16.40 -6.09 -11.85
C LEU A 166 -17.26 -4.83 -11.90
N VAL A 167 -16.68 -3.68 -12.28
CA VAL A 167 -17.42 -2.42 -12.45
C VAL A 167 -18.49 -2.58 -13.57
N GLU A 168 -18.13 -3.22 -14.69
CA GLU A 168 -19.06 -3.48 -15.80
C GLU A 168 -20.21 -4.43 -15.38
N ARG A 169 -19.96 -5.40 -14.48
CA ARG A 169 -20.98 -6.33 -13.97
C ARG A 169 -21.98 -5.68 -13.00
N LYS A 170 -21.64 -4.57 -12.35
CA LYS A 170 -22.48 -3.84 -11.38
C LYS A 170 -23.00 -4.68 -10.21
N GLY A 171 -22.23 -5.68 -9.79
CA GLY A 171 -22.54 -6.57 -8.68
C GLY A 171 -22.12 -6.03 -7.31
N GLU A 172 -22.03 -6.92 -6.32
CA GLU A 172 -21.67 -6.58 -4.94
C GLU A 172 -20.29 -5.92 -4.81
N TYR A 173 -19.33 -6.37 -5.63
CA TYR A 173 -17.95 -5.84 -5.59
C TYR A 173 -17.74 -4.59 -6.45
N ALA A 174 -18.74 -4.11 -7.20
CA ALA A 174 -18.58 -3.02 -8.16
C ALA A 174 -18.04 -1.75 -7.52
N GLY A 175 -18.55 -1.32 -6.36
CA GLY A 175 -18.08 -0.11 -5.67
C GLY A 175 -16.62 -0.22 -5.22
N ARG A 176 -16.25 -1.34 -4.60
CA ARG A 176 -14.85 -1.59 -4.20
C ARG A 176 -13.91 -1.72 -5.40
N ALA A 177 -14.39 -2.31 -6.47
CA ALA A 177 -13.64 -2.46 -7.70
C ALA A 177 -13.44 -1.13 -8.42
N ASP A 178 -14.38 -0.19 -8.36
CA ASP A 178 -14.28 1.14 -8.97
C ASP A 178 -13.14 1.94 -8.37
N ASP A 179 -13.01 1.96 -7.04
CA ASP A 179 -11.90 2.60 -6.35
C ASP A 179 -10.53 2.01 -6.79
N MET A 180 -10.44 0.68 -6.86
CA MET A 180 -9.21 -0.01 -7.25
C MET A 180 -8.93 0.16 -8.75
N TRP A 181 -9.95 0.20 -9.58
CA TRP A 181 -9.84 0.50 -11.00
C TRP A 181 -9.32 1.90 -11.25
N ALA A 182 -9.91 2.90 -10.59
CA ALA A 182 -9.44 4.29 -10.64
C ALA A 182 -7.97 4.43 -10.21
N LEU A 183 -7.58 3.74 -9.13
CA LEU A 183 -6.18 3.72 -8.67
C LEU A 183 -5.26 3.06 -9.70
N SER A 184 -5.61 1.87 -10.20
CA SER A 184 -4.79 1.14 -11.18
C SER A 184 -4.61 1.95 -12.47
N GLN A 185 -5.67 2.61 -12.97
CA GLN A 185 -5.59 3.49 -14.12
C GLN A 185 -4.63 4.67 -13.91
N LYS A 186 -4.66 5.30 -12.72
CA LYS A 186 -3.70 6.37 -12.39
C LYS A 186 -2.27 5.85 -12.42
N ILE A 187 -2.02 4.67 -11.84
CA ILE A 187 -0.69 4.08 -11.78
C ILE A 187 -0.20 3.66 -13.18
N VAL A 188 -1.07 3.04 -13.99
CA VAL A 188 -0.75 2.67 -15.38
C VAL A 188 -0.37 3.92 -16.20
N ARG A 189 -1.11 5.03 -16.06
CA ARG A 189 -0.76 6.30 -16.74
C ARG A 189 0.53 6.92 -16.23
N ALA A 190 0.79 6.80 -14.92
CA ALA A 190 2.00 7.34 -14.30
C ALA A 190 3.27 6.54 -14.65
N GLN A 191 3.12 5.27 -15.03
CA GLN A 191 4.22 4.38 -15.46
C GLN A 191 5.43 4.41 -14.51
N PRO A 192 5.27 4.03 -13.22
CA PRO A 192 6.41 4.03 -12.29
C PRO A 192 7.52 3.09 -12.81
N GLY A 193 8.73 3.63 -12.96
CA GLY A 193 9.87 2.92 -13.51
C GLY A 193 10.63 2.08 -12.50
N THR A 194 10.57 2.47 -11.23
CA THR A 194 11.37 1.85 -10.15
C THR A 194 10.50 1.02 -9.19
N THR A 195 11.12 0.09 -8.47
CA THR A 195 10.43 -0.68 -7.43
C THR A 195 9.93 0.24 -6.30
N ALA A 196 10.71 1.25 -5.94
CA ALA A 196 10.31 2.25 -4.95
C ALA A 196 9.08 3.04 -5.43
N GLY A 197 9.09 3.52 -6.68
CA GLY A 197 7.97 4.20 -7.30
C GLY A 197 6.70 3.34 -7.32
N LYS A 198 6.79 2.07 -7.73
CA LYS A 198 5.67 1.13 -7.73
C LYS A 198 5.08 0.90 -6.33
N ARG A 199 5.94 0.77 -5.32
CA ARG A 199 5.52 0.62 -3.92
C ARG A 199 4.82 1.88 -3.40
N ILE A 200 5.39 3.07 -3.67
CA ILE A 200 4.84 4.34 -3.23
C ILE A 200 3.52 4.64 -3.96
N ALA A 201 3.37 4.25 -5.22
CA ALA A 201 2.14 4.41 -6.01
C ALA A 201 0.88 3.87 -5.31
N LEU A 202 1.03 2.82 -4.51
CA LEU A 202 -0.07 2.18 -3.77
C LEU A 202 -0.49 2.92 -2.49
N LYS A 203 0.26 3.93 -2.06
CA LYS A 203 -0.04 4.67 -0.82
C LYS A 203 -1.15 5.70 -1.06
N SER A 204 -2.16 5.72 -0.20
CA SER A 204 -3.22 6.75 -0.21
C SER A 204 -2.71 8.14 0.16
N LYS A 205 -1.65 8.21 0.97
CA LYS A 205 -0.90 9.42 1.32
C LYS A 205 0.59 9.12 1.38
N ILE A 206 1.40 10.00 0.82
CA ILE A 206 2.86 9.89 0.85
C ILE A 206 3.45 10.69 2.01
N SER A 207 4.60 10.22 2.51
CA SER A 207 5.40 10.94 3.47
C SER A 207 6.45 11.84 2.80
N ARG A 208 7.12 12.70 3.58
CA ARG A 208 8.25 13.51 3.10
C ARG A 208 9.40 12.63 2.58
N ALA A 209 9.64 11.49 3.23
CA ALA A 209 10.59 10.50 2.72
C ALA A 209 10.15 9.93 1.36
N ASP A 210 8.88 9.53 1.22
CA ASP A 210 8.35 9.01 -0.05
C ASP A 210 8.48 10.05 -1.18
N MET A 211 8.12 11.31 -0.92
CA MET A 211 8.26 12.41 -1.88
C MET A 211 9.70 12.55 -2.36
N THR A 212 10.64 12.54 -1.42
CA THR A 212 12.06 12.68 -1.73
C THR A 212 12.57 11.53 -2.59
N VAL A 213 12.20 10.29 -2.24
CA VAL A 213 12.52 9.10 -3.06
C VAL A 213 11.97 9.21 -4.46
N LEU A 214 10.72 9.67 -4.61
CA LEU A 214 10.12 9.85 -5.94
C LEU A 214 10.84 10.92 -6.76
N PHE A 215 11.31 12.01 -6.16
CA PHE A 215 12.07 13.01 -6.88
C PHE A 215 13.43 12.49 -7.37
N ILE A 216 14.14 11.75 -6.54
CA ILE A 216 15.43 11.16 -6.95
C ILE A 216 15.22 10.04 -7.99
N GLU A 217 14.31 9.09 -7.72
CA GLU A 217 14.18 7.86 -8.51
C GLU A 217 13.32 8.02 -9.78
N GLU A 218 12.20 8.75 -9.72
CA GLU A 218 11.23 8.83 -10.80
C GLU A 218 11.36 10.13 -11.62
N LEU A 219 11.66 11.28 -10.98
CA LEU A 219 11.96 12.52 -11.68
C LEU A 219 13.40 12.54 -12.18
N LYS A 220 14.25 11.61 -11.71
CA LYS A 220 15.69 11.58 -12.02
C LYS A 220 16.39 12.90 -11.68
N LEU A 221 16.12 13.38 -10.46
CA LEU A 221 16.50 14.73 -10.04
C LEU A 221 18.00 15.00 -10.21
N THR A 222 18.86 14.05 -9.86
CA THR A 222 20.32 14.17 -10.00
C THR A 222 20.75 14.36 -11.45
N GLU A 223 20.19 13.55 -12.37
CA GLU A 223 20.47 13.65 -13.80
C GLU A 223 19.90 14.96 -14.37
N LEU A 224 18.71 15.36 -13.91
CA LEU A 224 18.08 16.63 -14.29
C LEU A 224 18.99 17.82 -13.93
N PHE A 225 19.50 17.84 -12.70
CA PHE A 225 20.40 18.92 -12.26
C PHE A 225 21.72 18.91 -13.00
N GLN A 226 22.31 17.74 -13.27
CA GLN A 226 23.54 17.65 -14.08
C GLN A 226 23.34 18.21 -15.49
N ARG A 227 22.16 17.99 -16.10
CA ARG A 227 21.84 18.49 -17.45
C ARG A 227 21.63 20.01 -17.49
N PHE A 228 20.90 20.57 -16.52
CA PHE A 228 20.52 21.98 -16.53
C PHE A 228 21.44 22.87 -15.67
N MET A 229 22.21 22.29 -14.78
CA MET A 229 23.19 22.98 -13.94
C MET A 229 24.57 22.33 -14.12
N PRO A 230 25.17 22.41 -15.32
CA PRO A 230 26.50 21.87 -15.54
C PRO A 230 27.44 22.49 -14.49
N GLN A 231 28.19 21.64 -13.82
CA GLN A 231 29.20 22.09 -12.88
C GLN A 231 30.15 22.99 -13.64
N SER A 232 30.33 24.21 -13.17
CA SER A 232 31.39 25.06 -13.70
C SER A 232 32.69 24.27 -13.56
N PRO A 233 33.58 24.24 -14.58
CA PRO A 233 34.89 23.66 -14.43
C PRO A 233 35.65 24.54 -13.43
N SER A 234 35.43 24.31 -12.15
CA SER A 234 36.06 25.03 -11.06
C SER A 234 37.45 24.44 -10.79
N ALA A 235 38.35 24.65 -11.70
CA ALA A 235 39.77 24.72 -11.43
C ALA A 235 40.28 26.17 -11.64
N GLY A 236 39.42 27.18 -11.50
CA GLY A 236 39.80 28.59 -11.45
C GLY A 236 40.14 29.01 -10.04
N PHE A 237 41.22 29.75 -9.90
CA PHE A 237 41.70 30.42 -8.69
C PHE A 237 40.57 30.88 -7.78
N GLN A 238 40.42 30.27 -6.60
CA GLN A 238 39.57 30.73 -5.51
C GLN A 238 40.44 31.68 -4.65
N PRO A 239 40.02 32.94 -4.42
CA PRO A 239 40.74 33.82 -3.53
C PRO A 239 40.80 33.20 -2.11
N PRO A 240 41.94 33.28 -1.42
CA PRO A 240 42.07 32.85 -0.05
C PRO A 240 41.07 33.62 0.82
N GLY A 241 40.08 32.92 1.41
CA GLY A 241 39.07 33.52 2.29
C GLY A 241 37.62 33.21 1.93
N GLN A 242 37.31 32.69 0.73
CA GLN A 242 35.96 32.31 0.38
C GLN A 242 35.67 30.79 0.50
N ALA A 243 36.69 29.99 0.87
CA ALA A 243 36.56 28.55 1.06
C ALA A 243 35.92 28.12 2.39
N MET A 244 35.54 29.06 3.24
CA MET A 244 34.95 28.79 4.55
C MET A 244 33.48 29.22 4.55
N ASN A 245 32.57 28.44 4.10
CA ASN A 245 31.18 28.34 4.60
C ASN A 245 30.22 27.50 3.75
N GLN A 246 30.70 26.55 2.94
CA GLN A 246 29.85 25.48 2.46
C GLN A 246 30.14 24.22 3.29
N SER A 247 29.85 24.26 4.57
CA SER A 247 29.67 23.02 5.34
C SER A 247 28.53 22.26 4.67
N ALA A 248 28.83 21.05 4.16
CA ALA A 248 27.81 20.16 3.64
C ALA A 248 26.63 20.13 4.66
N PRO A 249 25.38 20.26 4.19
CA PRO A 249 24.24 20.27 5.08
C PRO A 249 24.32 19.05 6.00
N ARG A 250 24.30 19.29 7.33
CA ARG A 250 24.33 18.21 8.31
C ARG A 250 23.06 17.41 8.13
N THR A 251 23.20 16.09 7.98
CA THR A 251 22.05 15.20 7.94
C THR A 251 21.30 15.30 9.28
N PRO A 252 20.00 15.64 9.28
CA PRO A 252 19.19 15.69 10.50
C PRO A 252 19.22 14.36 11.26
N GLY A 253 19.18 14.41 12.59
CA GLY A 253 19.29 13.21 13.42
C GLY A 253 18.15 12.20 13.20
N ASP A 254 16.98 12.67 12.83
CA ASP A 254 15.80 11.84 12.54
C ASP A 254 15.81 11.17 11.15
N VAL A 255 16.79 11.52 10.32
CA VAL A 255 17.03 10.87 9.00
C VAL A 255 17.95 9.67 9.15
N SER A 256 18.85 9.68 10.13
CA SER A 256 19.80 8.59 10.36
C SER A 256 19.09 7.27 10.67
N GLY A 257 19.44 6.22 9.95
CA GLY A 257 18.79 4.90 10.04
C GLY A 257 17.42 4.83 9.38
N ASN A 258 16.91 5.91 8.76
CA ASN A 258 15.68 5.86 7.98
C ASN A 258 15.91 5.11 6.66
N TRP A 259 14.92 4.34 6.22
CA TRP A 259 14.99 3.60 4.96
C TRP A 259 15.29 4.48 3.73
N ALA A 260 14.98 5.77 3.80
CA ALA A 260 15.19 6.75 2.74
C ALA A 260 16.40 7.68 2.99
N GLU A 261 17.26 7.39 3.96
CA GLU A 261 18.37 8.26 4.38
C GLU A 261 19.24 8.72 3.21
N GLY A 262 19.63 7.81 2.31
CA GLY A 262 20.47 8.12 1.15
C GLY A 262 19.82 9.12 0.20
N TRP A 263 18.56 8.91 -0.13
CA TRP A 263 17.79 9.81 -1.02
C TRP A 263 17.52 11.18 -0.39
N ILE A 264 17.19 11.20 0.91
CA ILE A 264 16.99 12.48 1.64
C ILE A 264 18.29 13.28 1.67
N THR A 265 19.40 12.64 2.02
CA THR A 265 20.72 13.29 2.06
C THR A 265 21.11 13.84 0.69
N GLU A 266 20.85 13.09 -0.40
CA GLU A 266 21.12 13.53 -1.75
C GLU A 266 20.24 14.73 -2.15
N ALA A 267 18.95 14.67 -1.92
CA ALA A 267 18.03 15.77 -2.23
C ALA A 267 18.31 17.03 -1.40
N MET A 268 18.77 16.88 -0.16
CA MET A 268 19.26 18.00 0.67
C MET A 268 20.52 18.64 0.08
N LYS A 269 21.50 17.83 -0.38
CA LYS A 269 22.70 18.33 -1.06
C LYS A 269 22.34 19.10 -2.33
N LEU A 270 21.33 18.67 -3.05
CA LEU A 270 20.80 19.37 -4.25
C LEU A 270 19.98 20.62 -3.87
N GLY A 271 19.70 20.86 -2.60
CA GLY A 271 18.93 22.00 -2.12
C GLY A 271 17.44 21.96 -2.42
N VAL A 272 16.88 20.79 -2.80
CA VAL A 272 15.46 20.64 -3.17
C VAL A 272 14.58 20.44 -1.94
N VAL A 273 15.09 19.77 -0.93
CA VAL A 273 14.44 19.60 0.38
C VAL A 273 15.35 20.12 1.48
N GLU A 274 14.75 20.60 2.55
CA GLU A 274 15.46 21.14 3.71
C GLU A 274 14.88 20.57 5.00
N ALA A 275 15.70 20.60 6.05
CA ALA A 275 15.22 20.41 7.41
C ALA A 275 14.35 21.60 7.82
N ASP A 276 13.44 21.38 8.74
CA ASP A 276 12.65 22.44 9.34
C ASP A 276 13.53 23.30 10.27
N PRO A 277 13.06 24.50 10.70
CA PRO A 277 13.86 25.42 11.51
C PRO A 277 14.37 24.83 12.83
N ASP A 278 13.73 23.78 13.34
CA ASP A 278 14.15 23.04 14.54
C ASP A 278 15.26 22.01 14.28
N GLY A 279 15.69 21.87 13.01
CA GLY A 279 16.77 20.98 12.60
C GLY A 279 16.36 19.55 12.30
N PHE A 280 15.05 19.23 12.32
CA PHE A 280 14.52 17.90 11.94
C PHE A 280 13.95 17.90 10.53
N PHE A 281 13.95 16.71 9.90
CA PHE A 281 13.37 16.54 8.56
C PHE A 281 11.96 15.97 8.59
N TYR A 282 11.57 15.28 9.62
CA TYR A 282 10.28 14.61 9.78
C TYR A 282 9.93 13.66 8.62
N PRO A 283 10.74 12.62 8.36
CA PRO A 283 10.61 11.77 7.17
C PRO A 283 9.25 11.04 7.07
N ALA A 284 8.58 10.80 8.19
CA ALA A 284 7.28 10.12 8.26
C ALA A 284 6.08 11.08 8.11
N GLU A 285 6.31 12.40 8.18
CA GLU A 285 5.23 13.38 8.05
C GLU A 285 4.57 13.32 6.67
N SER A 286 3.23 13.40 6.65
CA SER A 286 2.45 13.35 5.40
C SER A 286 2.61 14.66 4.61
N VAL A 287 2.77 14.53 3.30
CA VAL A 287 2.94 15.70 2.40
C VAL A 287 1.58 16.22 1.98
N THR A 288 1.35 17.52 2.23
CA THR A 288 0.19 18.24 1.74
C THR A 288 0.36 18.68 0.29
N ARG A 289 -0.74 18.98 -0.39
CA ARG A 289 -0.72 19.51 -1.76
C ARG A 289 0.05 20.83 -1.86
N ALA A 290 -0.08 21.72 -0.86
CA ALA A 290 0.71 22.95 -0.78
C ALA A 290 2.21 22.64 -0.61
N GLY A 291 2.56 21.71 0.27
CA GLY A 291 3.95 21.28 0.49
C GLY A 291 4.57 20.67 -0.78
N TYR A 292 3.82 19.82 -1.48
CA TYR A 292 4.27 19.23 -2.74
C TYR A 292 4.46 20.29 -3.84
N ALA A 293 3.51 21.23 -3.97
CA ALA A 293 3.62 22.34 -4.93
C ALA A 293 4.86 23.21 -4.67
N ARG A 294 5.19 23.48 -3.39
CA ARG A 294 6.42 24.21 -3.03
C ARG A 294 7.69 23.47 -3.45
N ALA A 295 7.75 22.17 -3.20
CA ALA A 295 8.90 21.36 -3.62
C ALA A 295 9.05 21.35 -5.16
N VAL A 296 7.94 21.19 -5.90
CA VAL A 296 7.94 21.27 -7.37
C VAL A 296 8.35 22.65 -7.86
N ALA A 297 7.80 23.74 -7.29
CA ALA A 297 8.16 25.10 -7.68
C ALA A 297 9.65 25.35 -7.48
N ARG A 298 10.22 24.90 -6.35
CA ARG A 298 11.65 24.99 -6.07
C ARG A 298 12.48 24.26 -7.12
N ILE A 299 12.11 23.03 -7.50
CA ILE A 299 12.78 22.30 -8.59
C ILE A 299 12.73 23.10 -9.89
N LEU A 300 11.55 23.65 -10.25
CA LEU A 300 11.39 24.45 -11.45
C LEU A 300 12.27 25.69 -11.44
N THR A 301 12.27 26.46 -10.33
CA THR A 301 13.11 27.66 -10.16
C THR A 301 14.59 27.32 -10.34
N MET A 302 15.06 26.26 -9.71
CA MET A 302 16.46 25.85 -9.81
C MET A 302 16.85 25.39 -11.22
N VAL A 303 16.01 24.57 -11.87
CA VAL A 303 16.27 24.04 -13.21
C VAL A 303 16.21 25.15 -14.27
N THR A 304 15.24 26.07 -14.19
CA THR A 304 15.09 27.17 -15.13
C THR A 304 16.00 28.36 -14.82
N ARG A 305 16.59 28.41 -13.61
CA ARG A 305 17.34 29.57 -13.07
C ARG A 305 16.54 30.85 -13.01
N ASP A 306 15.22 30.76 -12.96
CA ASP A 306 14.29 31.90 -12.88
C ASP A 306 13.76 32.07 -11.46
N GLN A 307 14.46 32.83 -10.64
CA GLN A 307 14.06 33.09 -9.27
C GLN A 307 12.74 33.87 -9.17
N SER A 308 12.32 34.56 -10.24
CA SER A 308 11.03 35.26 -10.24
C SER A 308 9.83 34.33 -10.05
N LEU A 309 10.00 33.02 -10.36
CA LEU A 309 8.94 32.02 -10.17
C LEU A 309 8.51 31.83 -8.72
N GLU A 310 9.38 32.15 -7.76
CA GLU A 310 9.06 32.04 -6.32
C GLU A 310 8.04 33.07 -5.85
N THR A 311 8.00 34.25 -6.49
CA THR A 311 7.16 35.38 -6.06
C THR A 311 6.19 35.89 -7.12
N ARG A 312 6.29 35.46 -8.35
CA ARG A 312 5.54 35.98 -9.51
C ARG A 312 4.05 36.19 -9.29
N TYR A 313 3.40 35.26 -8.55
CA TYR A 313 1.96 35.24 -8.34
C TYR A 313 1.56 35.77 -6.96
N PHE A 314 2.50 36.24 -6.15
CA PHE A 314 2.19 36.76 -4.83
C PHE A 314 1.32 38.01 -4.91
N GLY A 315 0.21 38.01 -4.17
CA GLY A 315 -0.73 39.14 -4.14
C GLY A 315 -1.61 39.28 -5.40
N GLU A 316 -1.67 38.25 -6.28
CA GLU A 316 -2.55 38.20 -7.43
C GLU A 316 -4.01 38.45 -7.02
N ASN A 317 -4.75 39.33 -7.74
CA ASN A 317 -6.10 39.66 -7.41
C ASN A 317 -6.99 39.64 -8.67
N PRO A 318 -8.11 38.86 -8.69
CA PRO A 318 -8.53 37.92 -7.64
C PRO A 318 -7.64 36.66 -7.54
N SER A 319 -7.73 35.93 -6.41
CA SER A 319 -7.09 34.61 -6.29
C SER A 319 -7.62 33.66 -7.37
N ARG A 320 -6.73 32.80 -7.88
CA ARG A 320 -7.08 31.72 -8.83
C ARG A 320 -7.88 30.60 -8.19
N PHE A 321 -7.84 30.50 -6.86
CA PHE A 321 -8.43 29.39 -6.11
C PHE A 321 -9.52 29.92 -5.19
N SER A 322 -10.62 29.18 -5.09
CA SER A 322 -11.75 29.53 -4.23
C SER A 322 -11.43 29.39 -2.73
N ASP A 323 -10.44 28.57 -2.38
CA ASP A 323 -10.11 28.15 -1.03
C ASP A 323 -8.73 28.65 -0.53
N VAL A 324 -8.01 29.45 -1.33
CA VAL A 324 -6.68 29.97 -0.98
C VAL A 324 -6.58 31.46 -1.25
N SER A 325 -6.21 32.24 -0.22
CA SER A 325 -5.88 33.64 -0.40
C SER A 325 -4.57 33.80 -1.19
N SER A 326 -4.51 34.83 -2.07
CA SER A 326 -3.29 35.18 -2.79
C SER A 326 -2.14 35.67 -1.89
N SER A 327 -2.44 36.00 -0.62
CA SER A 327 -1.44 36.31 0.40
C SER A 327 -0.90 35.07 1.13
N HIS A 328 -1.42 33.88 0.84
CA HIS A 328 -0.94 32.64 1.45
C HIS A 328 0.50 32.38 1.03
N PHE A 329 1.38 32.03 1.97
CA PHE A 329 2.82 31.86 1.73
C PHE A 329 3.19 30.84 0.63
N ALA A 330 2.37 29.83 0.40
CA ALA A 330 2.54 28.84 -0.66
C ALA A 330 1.77 29.17 -1.95
N TYR A 331 1.07 30.32 -2.01
CA TYR A 331 0.24 30.69 -3.17
C TYR A 331 1.05 30.75 -4.47
N PRO A 332 2.24 31.39 -4.52
CA PRO A 332 3.03 31.44 -5.76
C PRO A 332 3.34 30.06 -6.33
N ALA A 333 3.68 29.10 -5.48
CA ALA A 333 3.96 27.74 -5.89
C ALA A 333 2.74 27.01 -6.43
N MET A 334 1.59 27.17 -5.75
CA MET A 334 0.31 26.59 -6.19
C MET A 334 -0.14 27.18 -7.53
N ALA A 335 -0.05 28.50 -7.69
CA ALA A 335 -0.39 29.20 -8.92
C ALA A 335 0.53 28.78 -10.08
N LEU A 336 1.84 28.70 -9.84
CA LEU A 336 2.82 28.21 -10.82
C LEU A 336 2.51 26.77 -11.30
N CYS A 337 2.25 25.86 -10.34
CA CYS A 337 1.93 24.47 -10.66
C CYS A 337 0.60 24.37 -11.43
N SER A 338 -0.38 25.18 -11.10
CA SER A 338 -1.67 25.20 -11.78
C SER A 338 -1.56 25.77 -13.19
N GLU A 339 -0.87 26.87 -13.38
CA GLU A 339 -0.67 27.51 -14.70
C GLU A 339 0.06 26.60 -15.66
N ARG A 340 1.07 25.87 -15.18
CA ARG A 340 1.80 24.89 -15.98
C ARG A 340 1.10 23.55 -16.17
N GLY A 341 -0.12 23.39 -15.64
CA GLY A 341 -0.89 22.15 -15.71
C GLY A 341 -0.28 20.98 -14.92
N ILE A 342 0.67 21.27 -14.01
CA ILE A 342 1.37 20.27 -13.18
C ILE A 342 0.47 19.77 -12.06
N MET A 343 -0.19 20.69 -11.36
CA MET A 343 -1.19 20.38 -10.34
C MET A 343 -2.45 21.19 -10.62
N LYS A 344 -3.58 20.52 -10.77
CA LYS A 344 -4.84 21.15 -11.12
C LYS A 344 -5.66 21.50 -9.87
N ALA A 345 -6.37 22.62 -9.92
CA ALA A 345 -7.48 22.90 -9.03
C ALA A 345 -8.65 21.94 -9.31
N ASP A 346 -9.49 21.74 -8.32
CA ASP A 346 -10.73 20.98 -8.50
C ASP A 346 -11.65 21.70 -9.51
N LEU A 347 -12.14 20.94 -10.49
CA LEU A 347 -12.92 21.53 -11.61
C LEU A 347 -14.30 22.00 -11.21
N VAL A 348 -14.86 21.48 -10.13
CA VAL A 348 -16.21 21.81 -9.64
C VAL A 348 -16.15 22.97 -8.66
N THR A 349 -15.26 22.90 -7.69
CA THR A 349 -15.15 23.89 -6.61
C THR A 349 -14.19 25.04 -6.93
N GLY A 350 -13.27 24.86 -7.88
CA GLY A 350 -12.18 25.79 -8.14
C GLY A 350 -11.12 25.84 -7.04
N GLY A 351 -11.21 24.96 -6.03
CA GLY A 351 -10.27 24.91 -4.90
C GLY A 351 -8.99 24.16 -5.20
N PHE A 352 -7.87 24.60 -4.62
CA PHE A 352 -6.59 23.90 -4.71
C PHE A 352 -6.46 22.79 -3.66
N GLN A 353 -7.20 22.88 -2.56
CA GLN A 353 -7.15 21.98 -1.40
C GLN A 353 -5.73 21.92 -0.77
N PRO A 354 -5.19 23.04 -0.30
CA PRO A 354 -3.78 23.16 0.10
C PRO A 354 -3.36 22.20 1.21
N THR A 355 -4.27 21.89 2.13
CA THR A 355 -4.04 20.96 3.27
C THR A 355 -4.34 19.51 2.93
N GLY A 356 -4.90 19.22 1.76
CA GLY A 356 -5.17 17.86 1.30
C GLY A 356 -3.88 17.06 1.12
N ASN A 357 -3.90 15.78 1.49
CA ASN A 357 -2.75 14.89 1.30
C ASN A 357 -2.55 14.52 -0.17
N VAL A 358 -1.30 14.26 -0.54
CA VAL A 358 -0.95 13.74 -1.87
C VAL A 358 -0.85 12.22 -1.81
N GLY A 359 -1.59 11.53 -2.68
CA GLY A 359 -1.46 10.08 -2.86
C GLY A 359 -0.27 9.71 -3.75
N GLY A 360 0.22 8.46 -3.62
CA GLY A 360 1.40 8.01 -4.37
C GLY A 360 1.21 8.02 -5.89
N ALA A 361 0.06 7.57 -6.38
CA ALA A 361 -0.26 7.63 -7.81
C ALA A 361 -0.36 9.08 -8.32
N ASP A 362 -0.97 9.98 -7.54
CA ASP A 362 -1.08 11.40 -7.90
C ASP A 362 0.29 12.08 -7.90
N ALA A 363 1.16 11.77 -6.92
CA ALA A 363 2.55 12.26 -6.88
C ALA A 363 3.34 11.87 -8.14
N LEU A 364 3.18 10.63 -8.60
CA LEU A 364 3.81 10.15 -9.84
C LEU A 364 3.26 10.87 -11.08
N LEU A 365 1.96 11.07 -11.17
CA LEU A 365 1.35 11.85 -12.27
C LEU A 365 1.87 13.30 -12.29
N ILE A 366 2.04 13.91 -11.12
CA ILE A 366 2.64 15.24 -11.00
C ILE A 366 4.09 15.21 -11.53
N ILE A 367 4.88 14.20 -11.19
CA ILE A 367 6.25 14.02 -11.70
C ILE A 367 6.24 13.94 -13.24
N ARG A 368 5.34 13.14 -13.84
CA ARG A 368 5.23 13.09 -15.33
C ARG A 368 4.86 14.46 -15.90
N SER A 369 4.00 15.21 -15.22
CA SER A 369 3.67 16.59 -15.65
C SER A 369 4.85 17.54 -15.54
N VAL A 370 5.70 17.42 -14.52
CA VAL A 370 6.97 18.17 -14.39
C VAL A 370 7.92 17.82 -15.52
N GLN A 371 8.13 16.53 -15.81
CA GLN A 371 8.97 16.08 -16.93
C GLN A 371 8.51 16.65 -18.25
N ASN A 372 7.19 16.61 -18.52
CA ASN A 372 6.60 17.18 -19.73
C ASN A 372 6.78 18.71 -19.78
N SER A 373 6.57 19.42 -18.67
CA SER A 373 6.77 20.88 -18.59
C SER A 373 8.22 21.30 -18.87
N LEU A 374 9.17 20.49 -18.45
CA LEU A 374 10.60 20.70 -18.72
C LEU A 374 11.05 20.14 -20.07
N ARG A 375 10.18 19.45 -20.81
CA ARG A 375 10.48 18.77 -22.08
C ARG A 375 11.65 17.77 -21.94
N VAL A 376 11.71 17.06 -20.84
CA VAL A 376 12.71 16.03 -20.57
C VAL A 376 12.08 14.65 -20.68
N THR A 377 12.76 13.79 -21.43
CA THR A 377 12.53 12.34 -21.46
C THR A 377 13.79 11.64 -20.95
N PHE A 378 13.62 10.64 -20.11
CA PHE A 378 14.70 9.81 -19.57
C PHE A 378 14.55 8.37 -20.04
#